data_45c19f020105e0bb2cba2d41f0781342
#
_entry.id   45c19f020105e0bb2cba2d41f0781342
#
_cell.length_a   1.000
_cell.length_b   1.000
_cell.length_c   1.000
_cell.angle_alpha   90.00
_cell.angle_beta   90.00
_cell.angle_gamma   90.00
#
_symmetry.space_group_name_H-M   'P 1'
#
loop_
_entity.id
_entity.type
_entity.pdbx_description
1 polymer ?
#
loop_
_entity_poly.entity_id
_entity_poly.type
_entity_poly.pdbx_seq_one_letter_code
_entity_poly.pdbx_strand_id
1 'polypeptide(L)'
;MVREMSAGGVAVRHKDGDWWMAAIELPRDSNPAKPKSDSESSVSTPLTAKSAKRKTASSRSKPVLCLPKGLVDAGEKALDAALREVREETGITSAPIVKLADIKYVYVRSWGDGERVFKIVSFYLLRYESGRIDDVSDEMRVEVARARWVRLEDAPKLLAYRGEKQMARKALEYVKTHSEL
;
A
#
# COMPACT_ATOMS: atom_id res chain seq x y z
N MET A 1 22.42 9.18 6.03
CA MET A 1 20.98 8.90 5.98
C MET A 1 20.43 9.48 4.69
N VAL A 2 19.99 8.65 3.77
CA VAL A 2 19.37 9.05 2.51
C VAL A 2 17.92 9.46 2.74
N ARG A 3 17.42 10.46 2.02
CA ARG A 3 16.02 10.84 2.01
C ARG A 3 15.36 10.34 0.73
N GLU A 4 14.22 9.67 0.87
CA GLU A 4 13.45 9.14 -0.23
C GLU A 4 12.03 9.72 -0.22
N MET A 5 11.60 10.23 -1.37
CA MET A 5 10.27 10.80 -1.54
C MET A 5 9.43 9.87 -2.39
N SER A 6 8.23 9.56 -1.93
CA SER A 6 7.23 8.81 -2.67
C SER A 6 5.89 9.51 -2.64
N ALA A 7 5.02 9.17 -3.55
CA ALA A 7 3.64 9.63 -3.55
C ALA A 7 2.70 8.51 -3.97
N GLY A 8 1.46 8.60 -3.52
CA GLY A 8 0.43 7.62 -3.85
C GLY A 8 -0.97 8.18 -3.67
N GLY A 9 -1.96 7.38 -3.98
CA GLY A 9 -3.34 7.84 -3.99
C GLY A 9 -4.34 6.85 -3.43
N VAL A 10 -5.37 7.41 -2.78
CA VAL A 10 -6.64 6.74 -2.53
C VAL A 10 -7.59 7.18 -3.64
N ALA A 11 -7.63 6.40 -4.72
CA ALA A 11 -8.48 6.68 -5.87
C ALA A 11 -9.86 6.08 -5.62
N VAL A 12 -10.89 6.93 -5.56
CA VAL A 12 -12.24 6.54 -5.18
C VAL A 12 -13.24 6.73 -6.32
N ARG A 13 -14.28 5.92 -6.30
CA ARG A 13 -15.48 6.09 -7.12
C ARG A 13 -16.73 5.77 -6.31
N HIS A 14 -17.83 6.44 -6.60
CA HIS A 14 -19.14 6.09 -6.09
C HIS A 14 -19.86 5.18 -7.08
N LYS A 15 -20.32 4.01 -6.64
CA LYS A 15 -21.06 3.06 -7.46
C LYS A 15 -22.03 2.24 -6.61
N ASP A 16 -23.27 2.09 -7.09
CA ASP A 16 -24.32 1.27 -6.46
C ASP A 16 -24.58 1.64 -4.98
N GLY A 17 -24.49 2.94 -4.67
CA GLY A 17 -24.70 3.47 -3.31
C GLY A 17 -23.50 3.37 -2.38
N ASP A 18 -22.40 2.78 -2.82
CA ASP A 18 -21.18 2.61 -2.02
C ASP A 18 -19.98 3.37 -2.61
N TRP A 19 -19.07 3.75 -1.73
CA TRP A 19 -17.76 4.23 -2.13
C TRP A 19 -16.78 3.07 -2.25
N TRP A 20 -16.04 3.03 -3.35
CA TRP A 20 -15.02 2.06 -3.67
C TRP A 20 -13.67 2.74 -3.83
N MET A 21 -12.61 2.07 -3.44
CA MET A 21 -11.25 2.54 -3.67
C MET A 21 -10.43 1.50 -4.44
N ALA A 22 -9.51 1.97 -5.28
CA ALA A 22 -8.55 1.12 -5.97
C ALA A 22 -7.43 0.72 -4.99
N ALA A 23 -7.12 -0.57 -4.94
CA ALA A 23 -6.05 -1.14 -4.15
C ALA A 23 -5.25 -2.15 -4.96
N ILE A 24 -4.01 -2.39 -4.57
CA ILE A 24 -3.12 -3.36 -5.19
C ILE A 24 -2.80 -4.52 -4.24
N GLU A 25 -2.64 -5.70 -4.82
CA GLU A 25 -2.12 -6.89 -4.13
C GLU A 25 -0.66 -7.10 -4.57
N LEU A 26 0.24 -7.20 -3.60
CA LEU A 26 1.66 -7.46 -3.87
C LEU A 26 1.89 -8.92 -4.25
N PRO A 27 2.90 -9.22 -5.10
CA PRO A 27 3.32 -10.58 -5.36
C PRO A 27 3.74 -11.30 -4.07
N ARG A 28 3.50 -12.61 -4.00
CA ARG A 28 3.71 -13.39 -2.76
C ARG A 28 5.14 -13.41 -2.27
N ASP A 29 6.11 -13.22 -3.17
CA ASP A 29 7.55 -13.26 -2.87
C ASP A 29 8.11 -11.88 -2.47
N SER A 30 7.33 -10.82 -2.60
CA SER A 30 7.71 -9.46 -2.23
C SER A 30 7.27 -9.12 -0.80
N ASN A 31 7.64 -9.94 0.20
CA ASN A 31 7.38 -9.60 1.60
C ASN A 31 8.39 -8.55 2.08
N PRO A 32 8.05 -7.25 2.11
CA PRO A 32 8.93 -6.27 2.74
C PRO A 32 9.00 -6.62 4.23
N ALA A 33 10.22 -6.80 4.73
CA ALA A 33 10.50 -7.12 6.12
C ALA A 33 9.61 -6.30 7.06
N LYS A 34 8.81 -6.99 7.90
CA LYS A 34 8.11 -6.37 9.00
C LYS A 34 9.10 -5.49 9.77
N PRO A 35 8.78 -4.23 10.09
CA PRO A 35 9.51 -3.52 11.10
C PRO A 35 9.40 -4.33 12.41
N LYS A 36 10.53 -4.80 12.92
CA LYS A 36 10.58 -5.44 14.22
C LYS A 36 10.13 -4.40 15.25
N SER A 37 9.02 -4.66 15.89
CA SER A 37 8.68 -3.98 17.15
C SER A 37 9.63 -4.51 18.21
N ASP A 38 10.37 -3.60 18.83
CA ASP A 38 11.15 -3.89 20.02
C ASP A 38 10.21 -4.43 21.11
N SER A 39 10.48 -5.65 21.55
CA SER A 39 10.05 -6.15 22.84
C SER A 39 11.12 -7.08 23.40
N GLU A 40 11.51 -6.72 24.57
CA GLU A 40 12.54 -7.18 25.46
C GLU A 40 12.75 -8.68 25.61
N SER A 41 13.97 -8.97 25.95
CA SER A 41 14.62 -10.20 26.37
C SER A 41 13.86 -11.01 27.42
N SER A 42 13.86 -12.33 27.30
CA SER A 42 14.22 -13.22 28.40
C SER A 42 14.68 -14.59 27.92
N VAL A 43 15.78 -14.99 28.52
CA VAL A 43 16.59 -16.20 28.39
C VAL A 43 15.82 -17.45 28.83
N SER A 44 15.96 -18.57 28.13
CA SER A 44 16.32 -19.89 28.66
C SER A 44 16.15 -21.00 27.65
N THR A 45 17.21 -21.76 27.41
CA THR A 45 17.36 -23.06 26.73
C THR A 45 17.10 -24.21 27.73
N PRO A 46 17.16 -25.52 27.38
CA PRO A 46 16.88 -26.26 26.14
C PRO A 46 16.13 -27.61 26.33
N LEU A 47 16.06 -28.44 25.25
CA LEU A 47 15.90 -29.90 25.17
C LEU A 47 14.46 -30.47 25.19
N THR A 48 14.00 -31.03 24.08
CA THR A 48 14.08 -32.47 23.69
C THR A 48 13.30 -32.72 22.40
N ALA A 49 13.86 -33.59 21.60
CA ALA A 49 13.29 -34.11 20.36
C ALA A 49 12.05 -34.98 20.62
N LYS A 50 11.05 -34.90 19.73
CA LYS A 50 10.42 -36.09 19.10
C LYS A 50 9.25 -35.71 18.17
N SER A 51 9.29 -36.40 17.06
CA SER A 51 8.15 -36.86 16.25
C SER A 51 7.58 -35.92 15.19
N ALA A 52 7.92 -36.27 13.96
CA ALA A 52 7.31 -35.86 12.71
C ALA A 52 5.78 -36.03 12.74
N LYS A 53 5.06 -34.95 12.41
CA LYS A 53 3.71 -35.04 11.86
C LYS A 53 3.64 -34.07 10.67
N ARG A 54 3.77 -34.64 9.47
CA ARG A 54 3.49 -33.95 8.21
C ARG A 54 2.08 -33.38 8.31
N LYS A 55 1.97 -32.08 8.51
CA LYS A 55 0.77 -31.32 8.18
C LYS A 55 0.97 -30.66 6.84
N THR A 56 0.56 -31.33 5.79
CA THR A 56 0.23 -30.73 4.51
C THR A 56 -1.05 -29.92 4.70
N ALA A 57 -0.88 -28.69 5.11
CA ALA A 57 -1.88 -27.65 4.92
C ALA A 57 -1.11 -26.48 4.37
N SER A 58 -1.15 -26.31 3.05
CA SER A 58 -0.81 -25.08 2.37
C SER A 58 -1.63 -23.95 3.01
N SER A 59 -1.08 -23.33 4.02
CA SER A 59 -1.58 -22.07 4.55
C SER A 59 -1.35 -21.04 3.43
N ARG A 60 -2.35 -20.89 2.57
CA ARG A 60 -2.36 -19.79 1.58
C ARG A 60 -2.38 -18.50 2.38
N SER A 61 -1.20 -17.91 2.59
CA SER A 61 -1.09 -16.58 3.19
C SER A 61 -1.98 -15.63 2.40
N LYS A 62 -2.77 -14.83 3.12
CA LYS A 62 -3.64 -13.82 2.48
C LYS A 62 -2.76 -12.86 1.69
N PRO A 63 -3.19 -12.42 0.50
CA PRO A 63 -2.43 -11.44 -0.28
C PRO A 63 -2.26 -10.15 0.54
N VAL A 64 -1.10 -9.51 0.40
CA VAL A 64 -0.81 -8.22 1.03
C VAL A 64 -1.48 -7.13 0.20
N LEU A 65 -2.46 -6.45 0.78
CA LEU A 65 -3.21 -5.38 0.13
C LEU A 65 -2.64 -4.02 0.54
N CYS A 66 -2.33 -3.18 -0.46
CA CYS A 66 -1.71 -1.87 -0.30
C CYS A 66 -2.42 -0.80 -1.12
N LEU A 67 -2.12 0.47 -0.80
CA LEU A 67 -2.42 1.59 -1.67
C LEU A 67 -1.36 1.70 -2.78
N PRO A 68 -1.76 2.08 -4.02
CA PRO A 68 -0.82 2.35 -5.11
C PRO A 68 0.06 3.56 -4.75
N LYS A 69 1.37 3.43 -4.93
CA LYS A 69 2.38 4.45 -4.62
C LYS A 69 3.74 4.09 -5.15
N GLY A 70 4.53 5.06 -5.52
CA GLY A 70 5.92 4.87 -5.92
C GLY A 70 6.79 6.09 -5.70
N LEU A 71 7.99 6.04 -6.23
CA LEU A 71 8.98 7.10 -6.10
C LEU A 71 8.56 8.36 -6.87
N VAL A 72 8.88 9.51 -6.30
CA VAL A 72 8.78 10.79 -7.00
C VAL A 72 10.07 10.99 -7.80
N ASP A 73 9.93 11.14 -9.11
CA ASP A 73 11.08 11.33 -10.00
C ASP A 73 11.72 12.72 -9.82
N ALA A 74 12.96 12.86 -10.27
CA ALA A 74 13.67 14.14 -10.21
C ALA A 74 12.91 15.22 -10.97
N GLY A 75 12.53 16.30 -10.29
CA GLY A 75 11.76 17.41 -10.86
C GLY A 75 10.25 17.19 -10.96
N GLU A 76 9.75 15.99 -10.62
CA GLU A 76 8.33 15.68 -10.57
C GLU A 76 7.69 16.24 -9.30
N LYS A 77 6.45 16.70 -9.40
CA LYS A 77 5.66 17.07 -8.21
C LYS A 77 5.03 15.82 -7.57
N ALA A 78 4.94 15.79 -6.25
CA ALA A 78 4.36 14.65 -5.54
C ALA A 78 2.93 14.30 -5.98
N LEU A 79 2.11 15.29 -6.38
CA LEU A 79 0.78 15.03 -6.91
C LEU A 79 0.83 14.34 -8.28
N ASP A 80 1.72 14.79 -9.16
CA ASP A 80 1.87 14.20 -10.50
C ASP A 80 2.37 12.76 -10.40
N ALA A 81 3.34 12.51 -9.49
CA ALA A 81 3.79 11.17 -9.16
C ALA A 81 2.65 10.29 -8.63
N ALA A 82 1.80 10.81 -7.73
CA ALA A 82 0.66 10.05 -7.22
C ALA A 82 -0.33 9.65 -8.33
N LEU A 83 -0.61 10.56 -9.26
CA LEU A 83 -1.49 10.28 -10.41
C LEU A 83 -0.87 9.26 -11.37
N ARG A 84 0.44 9.37 -11.65
CA ARG A 84 1.20 8.43 -12.48
C ARG A 84 1.22 7.04 -11.85
N GLU A 85 1.59 6.92 -10.57
CA GLU A 85 1.67 5.64 -9.86
C GLU A 85 0.31 4.94 -9.78
N VAL A 86 -0.76 5.69 -9.49
CA VAL A 86 -2.12 5.12 -9.50
C VAL A 86 -2.45 4.55 -10.86
N ARG A 87 -2.11 5.25 -11.95
CA ARG A 87 -2.35 4.78 -13.32
C ARG A 87 -1.51 3.53 -13.63
N GLU A 88 -0.22 3.55 -13.32
CA GLU A 88 0.71 2.45 -13.64
C GLU A 88 0.38 1.19 -12.85
N GLU A 89 0.08 1.31 -11.56
CA GLU A 89 -0.16 0.17 -10.67
C GLU A 89 -1.61 -0.35 -10.71
N THR A 90 -2.57 0.46 -11.17
CA THR A 90 -4.00 0.05 -11.14
C THR A 90 -4.68 0.02 -12.50
N GLY A 91 -4.13 0.69 -13.51
CA GLY A 91 -4.74 0.83 -14.85
C GLY A 91 -5.82 1.91 -14.96
N ILE A 92 -6.10 2.66 -13.89
CA ILE A 92 -7.13 3.70 -13.92
C ILE A 92 -6.52 5.10 -14.02
N THR A 93 -7.24 6.01 -14.66
CA THR A 93 -6.95 7.45 -14.67
C THR A 93 -7.82 8.14 -13.63
N SER A 94 -7.25 9.08 -12.90
CA SER A 94 -7.91 9.80 -11.82
C SER A 94 -7.57 11.28 -11.79
N ALA A 95 -8.44 12.08 -11.19
CA ALA A 95 -8.25 13.51 -10.96
C ALA A 95 -8.02 13.80 -9.47
N PRO A 96 -7.21 14.82 -9.13
CA PRO A 96 -6.95 15.16 -7.74
C PRO A 96 -8.16 15.79 -7.06
N ILE A 97 -8.39 15.44 -5.79
CA ILE A 97 -9.37 16.09 -4.92
C ILE A 97 -8.65 16.90 -3.85
N VAL A 98 -7.88 16.22 -2.98
CA VAL A 98 -7.18 16.87 -1.85
C VAL A 98 -5.99 16.04 -1.38
N LYS A 99 -4.98 16.68 -0.81
CA LYS A 99 -3.91 15.99 -0.09
C LYS A 99 -4.45 15.47 1.24
N LEU A 100 -4.26 14.16 1.52
CA LEU A 100 -4.71 13.55 2.76
C LEU A 100 -3.69 13.74 3.90
N ALA A 101 -2.46 13.29 3.70
CA ALA A 101 -1.36 13.46 4.65
C ALA A 101 -0.04 12.93 4.08
N ASP A 102 1.04 13.17 4.83
CA ASP A 102 2.34 12.52 4.65
C ASP A 102 2.54 11.41 5.68
N ILE A 103 2.97 10.24 5.24
CA ILE A 103 3.46 9.17 6.10
C ILE A 103 4.99 9.24 6.12
N LYS A 104 5.57 9.26 7.32
CA LYS A 104 7.03 9.34 7.51
C LYS A 104 7.51 8.13 8.29
N TYR A 105 8.57 7.48 7.80
CA TYR A 105 9.20 6.38 8.51
C TYR A 105 10.67 6.22 8.13
N VAL A 106 11.41 5.53 8.98
CA VAL A 106 12.81 5.18 8.73
C VAL A 106 12.90 3.68 8.54
N TYR A 107 13.64 3.25 7.54
CA TYR A 107 13.98 1.84 7.36
C TYR A 107 15.46 1.67 7.02
N VAL A 108 15.95 0.46 7.15
CA VAL A 108 17.31 0.10 6.77
C VAL A 108 17.21 -0.73 5.49
N ARG A 109 17.97 -0.35 4.47
CA ARG A 109 18.05 -1.14 3.25
C ARG A 109 18.64 -2.51 3.57
N SER A 110 17.97 -3.57 3.12
CA SER A 110 18.41 -4.95 3.34
C SER A 110 19.52 -5.39 2.37
N TRP A 111 19.78 -4.57 1.36
CA TRP A 111 20.85 -4.79 0.36
C TRP A 111 21.85 -3.63 0.42
N GLY A 112 23.12 -3.91 0.14
CA GLY A 112 24.21 -2.94 0.25
C GLY A 112 24.79 -2.84 1.66
N ASP A 113 25.17 -1.66 2.07
CA ASP A 113 25.87 -1.35 3.32
C ASP A 113 24.96 -1.15 4.55
N GLY A 114 23.67 -1.47 4.45
CA GLY A 114 22.72 -1.28 5.55
C GLY A 114 22.37 0.20 5.79
N GLU A 115 22.35 1.01 4.74
CA GLU A 115 22.07 2.43 4.83
C GLU A 115 20.68 2.73 5.41
N ARG A 116 20.61 3.71 6.33
CA ARG A 116 19.32 4.20 6.88
C ARG A 116 18.68 5.17 5.91
N VAL A 117 17.43 4.90 5.55
CA VAL A 117 16.62 5.71 4.65
C VAL A 117 15.47 6.35 5.42
N PHE A 118 15.36 7.66 5.33
CA PHE A 118 14.19 8.41 5.79
C PHE A 118 13.22 8.56 4.61
N LYS A 119 12.09 7.87 4.68
CA LYS A 119 11.07 7.89 3.62
C LYS A 119 9.88 8.75 4.00
N ILE A 120 9.46 9.60 3.07
CA ILE A 120 8.24 10.38 3.15
C ILE A 120 7.34 9.94 2.01
N VAL A 121 6.09 9.58 2.31
CA VAL A 121 5.09 9.22 1.32
C VAL A 121 3.93 10.19 1.40
N SER A 122 3.71 10.99 0.37
CA SER A 122 2.58 11.92 0.25
C SER A 122 1.37 11.20 -0.35
N PHE A 123 0.24 11.17 0.36
CA PHE A 123 -1.00 10.57 -0.12
C PHE A 123 -2.05 11.61 -0.45
N TYR A 124 -2.74 11.37 -1.58
CA TYR A 124 -3.81 12.21 -2.11
C TYR A 124 -5.10 11.41 -2.24
N LEU A 125 -6.23 12.08 -1.96
CA LEU A 125 -7.55 11.59 -2.37
C LEU A 125 -7.74 11.96 -3.83
N LEU A 126 -8.06 10.96 -4.64
CA LEU A 126 -8.22 11.08 -6.09
C LEU A 126 -9.60 10.58 -6.48
N ARG A 127 -10.19 11.17 -7.50
CA ARG A 127 -11.46 10.73 -8.10
C ARG A 127 -11.18 9.93 -9.36
N TYR A 128 -11.75 8.74 -9.45
CA TYR A 128 -11.74 7.95 -10.68
C TYR A 128 -12.38 8.72 -11.84
N GLU A 129 -11.74 8.71 -12.99
CA GLU A 129 -12.27 9.31 -14.22
C GLU A 129 -12.51 8.28 -15.31
N SER A 130 -11.53 7.41 -15.56
CA SER A 130 -11.58 6.44 -16.66
C SER A 130 -10.57 5.30 -16.46
N GLY A 131 -10.53 4.39 -17.41
CA GLY A 131 -9.64 3.24 -17.40
C GLY A 131 -10.29 2.01 -16.77
N ARG A 132 -9.63 0.88 -16.93
CA ARG A 132 -10.06 -0.41 -16.42
C ARG A 132 -9.13 -0.86 -15.30
N ILE A 133 -9.70 -1.20 -14.16
CA ILE A 133 -8.93 -1.74 -13.03
C ILE A 133 -8.19 -3.01 -13.47
N ASP A 134 -6.95 -3.14 -13.02
CA ASP A 134 -6.05 -4.25 -13.35
C ASP A 134 -5.51 -4.26 -14.79
N ASP A 135 -5.73 -3.21 -15.56
CA ASP A 135 -5.14 -3.03 -16.88
C ASP A 135 -3.73 -2.42 -16.77
N VAL A 136 -2.81 -3.23 -16.31
CA VAL A 136 -1.41 -2.86 -16.05
C VAL A 136 -0.47 -3.56 -17.01
N SER A 137 0.70 -2.97 -17.26
CA SER A 137 1.71 -3.53 -18.16
C SER A 137 2.34 -4.82 -17.59
N ASP A 138 2.91 -5.63 -18.47
CA ASP A 138 3.61 -6.87 -18.04
C ASP A 138 4.80 -6.56 -17.13
N GLU A 139 5.51 -5.45 -17.36
CA GLU A 139 6.60 -5.00 -16.51
C GLU A 139 6.09 -4.68 -15.08
N MET A 140 4.92 -4.04 -14.98
CA MET A 140 4.32 -3.71 -13.67
C MET A 140 3.87 -4.96 -12.90
N ARG A 141 3.61 -6.09 -13.56
CA ARG A 141 3.25 -7.36 -12.88
C ARG A 141 4.34 -7.91 -11.97
N VAL A 142 5.56 -7.43 -12.08
CA VAL A 142 6.65 -7.76 -11.14
C VAL A 142 6.39 -7.12 -9.76
N GLU A 143 5.78 -5.95 -9.74
CA GLU A 143 5.49 -5.17 -8.52
C GLU A 143 4.04 -5.35 -8.04
N VAL A 144 3.10 -5.52 -8.96
CA VAL A 144 1.65 -5.61 -8.70
C VAL A 144 1.11 -6.94 -9.22
N ALA A 145 0.77 -7.86 -8.33
CA ALA A 145 0.14 -9.13 -8.72
C ALA A 145 -1.26 -8.91 -9.26
N ARG A 146 -2.02 -7.99 -8.65
CA ARG A 146 -3.39 -7.66 -9.03
C ARG A 146 -3.80 -6.30 -8.51
N ALA A 147 -4.56 -5.53 -9.29
CA ALA A 147 -5.30 -4.37 -8.82
C ALA A 147 -6.79 -4.68 -8.74
N ARG A 148 -7.48 -4.16 -7.72
CA ARG A 148 -8.92 -4.38 -7.56
C ARG A 148 -9.61 -3.26 -6.81
N TRP A 149 -10.92 -3.16 -7.03
CA TRP A 149 -11.77 -2.30 -6.24
C TRP A 149 -12.09 -2.98 -4.90
N VAL A 150 -12.00 -2.22 -3.81
CA VAL A 150 -12.46 -2.62 -2.47
C VAL A 150 -13.42 -1.57 -1.94
N ARG A 151 -14.39 -1.97 -1.12
CA ARG A 151 -15.26 -1.00 -0.47
C ARG A 151 -14.43 -0.12 0.46
N LEU A 152 -14.61 1.18 0.36
CA LEU A 152 -13.83 2.13 1.15
C LEU A 152 -14.05 1.93 2.66
N GLU A 153 -15.25 1.53 3.08
CA GLU A 153 -15.55 1.22 4.49
C GLU A 153 -14.78 0.01 5.03
N ASP A 154 -14.49 -0.97 4.16
CA ASP A 154 -13.74 -2.17 4.53
C ASP A 154 -12.22 -1.98 4.43
N ALA A 155 -11.76 -1.02 3.64
CA ALA A 155 -10.36 -0.77 3.35
C ALA A 155 -9.46 -0.65 4.60
N PRO A 156 -9.85 0.05 5.68
CA PRO A 156 -9.03 0.13 6.90
C PRO A 156 -8.79 -1.23 7.59
N LYS A 157 -9.65 -2.22 7.35
CA LYS A 157 -9.47 -3.58 7.87
C LYS A 157 -8.64 -4.45 6.94
N LEU A 158 -8.74 -4.20 5.62
CA LEU A 158 -8.13 -5.02 4.58
C LEU A 158 -6.67 -4.63 4.28
N LEU A 159 -6.34 -3.34 4.32
CA LEU A 159 -4.99 -2.85 4.07
C LEU A 159 -4.00 -3.40 5.09
N ALA A 160 -2.77 -3.70 4.63
CA ALA A 160 -1.74 -4.32 5.46
C ALA A 160 -1.06 -3.31 6.41
N TYR A 161 -0.83 -2.08 5.95
CA TYR A 161 0.01 -1.11 6.65
C TYR A 161 -0.80 -0.08 7.44
N ARG A 162 -0.35 0.18 8.68
CA ARG A 162 -1.03 1.12 9.60
C ARG A 162 -1.20 2.53 9.01
N GLY A 163 -0.18 3.05 8.35
CA GLY A 163 -0.24 4.38 7.72
C GLY A 163 -1.28 4.43 6.60
N GLU A 164 -1.34 3.39 5.76
CA GLU A 164 -2.31 3.30 4.66
C GLU A 164 -3.75 3.12 5.18
N LYS A 165 -3.94 2.38 6.27
CA LYS A 165 -5.24 2.30 6.97
C LYS A 165 -5.73 3.68 7.43
N GLN A 166 -4.82 4.53 7.90
CA GLN A 166 -5.15 5.91 8.28
C GLN A 166 -5.56 6.74 7.06
N MET A 167 -4.89 6.56 5.92
CA MET A 167 -5.26 7.24 4.66
C MET A 167 -6.65 6.83 4.19
N ALA A 168 -6.97 5.53 4.24
CA ALA A 168 -8.32 5.06 3.92
C ALA A 168 -9.40 5.64 4.85
N ARG A 169 -9.12 5.75 6.16
CA ARG A 169 -10.04 6.40 7.11
C ARG A 169 -10.25 7.88 6.80
N LYS A 170 -9.17 8.62 6.50
CA LYS A 170 -9.26 10.04 6.11
C LYS A 170 -10.07 10.21 4.82
N ALA A 171 -9.86 9.34 3.84
CA ALA A 171 -10.63 9.32 2.60
C ALA A 171 -12.11 9.06 2.87
N LEU A 172 -12.43 8.07 3.71
CA LEU A 172 -13.81 7.74 4.08
C LEU A 172 -14.50 8.90 4.80
N GLU A 173 -13.83 9.56 5.73
CA GLU A 173 -14.33 10.75 6.42
C GLU A 173 -14.59 11.88 5.42
N TYR A 174 -13.65 12.12 4.51
CA TYR A 174 -13.78 13.17 3.51
C TYR A 174 -14.99 12.97 2.60
N VAL A 175 -15.17 11.76 2.03
CA VAL A 175 -16.32 11.50 1.13
C VAL A 175 -17.66 11.51 1.84
N LYS A 176 -17.71 11.21 3.15
CA LYS A 176 -18.93 11.32 3.96
C LYS A 176 -19.34 12.77 4.22
N THR A 177 -18.38 13.67 4.29
CA THR A 177 -18.61 15.10 4.54
C THR A 177 -18.77 15.94 3.26
N HIS A 178 -18.38 15.39 2.10
CA HIS A 178 -18.42 16.03 0.79
C HIS A 178 -19.19 15.14 -0.20
N SER A 179 -20.51 15.09 -0.02
CA SER A 179 -21.40 14.24 -0.83
C SER A 179 -21.56 14.67 -2.30
N GLU A 180 -20.92 15.76 -2.70
CA GLU A 180 -20.98 16.32 -4.05
C GLU A 180 -19.86 15.80 -4.99
N LEU A 181 -19.08 14.81 -4.57
CA LEU A 181 -17.92 14.26 -5.31
C LEU A 181 -18.34 13.28 -6.41
#